data_c3f55db7283a3e4bbb84379f171f3e59
#
_entry.id   c3f55db7283a3e4bbb84379f171f3e59
#
_cell.length_a   1.000
_cell.length_b   1.000
_cell.length_c   1.000
_cell.angle_alpha   90.00
_cell.angle_beta   90.00
_cell.angle_gamma   90.00
#
_symmetry.space_group_name_H-M   'P 1'
#
loop_
_entity.id
_entity.type
_entity.pdbx_description
1 polymer ?
#
loop_
_entity_poly.entity_id
_entity_poly.type
_entity_poly.pdbx_seq_one_letter_code
_entity_poly.pdbx_strand_id
1 'polypeptide(L)' 'METLNSRHQKEVEIINNLHFITIKDLASVLAVSEMTVRRDCAFLTNLGLIKQVYGGITSLASGKAPN' A
#
# COMPACT_ATOMS: atom_id res chain seq x y z
N MET A 1 4.99 -1.56 20.86
CA MET A 1 5.58 -1.77 19.61
C MET A 1 4.55 -2.01 18.51
N GLU A 2 4.69 -1.32 17.45
CA GLU A 2 3.75 -1.45 16.36
C GLU A 2 4.09 -2.65 15.52
N THR A 3 3.09 -3.45 15.23
CA THR A 3 3.32 -4.52 14.30
C THR A 3 2.26 -4.42 13.23
N LEU A 4 2.57 -4.92 12.08
CA LEU A 4 1.62 -4.94 10.98
C LEU A 4 0.61 -6.05 11.26
N ASN A 5 -0.66 -5.76 11.06
CA ASN A 5 -1.67 -6.80 11.15
C ASN A 5 -1.71 -7.54 9.81
N SER A 6 -2.51 -8.59 9.70
CA SER A 6 -2.53 -9.37 8.48
C SER A 6 -3.02 -8.57 7.29
N ARG A 7 -3.93 -7.63 7.50
CA ARG A 7 -4.38 -6.79 6.39
C ARG A 7 -3.27 -5.90 5.89
N HIS A 8 -2.46 -5.32 6.80
CA HIS A 8 -1.33 -4.48 6.41
C HIS A 8 -0.32 -5.28 5.61
N GLN A 9 -0.02 -6.49 6.05
CA GLN A 9 0.92 -7.33 5.35
C GLN A 9 0.44 -7.65 3.95
N LYS A 10 -0.85 -7.94 3.82
CA LYS A 10 -1.42 -8.24 2.52
C LYS A 10 -1.37 -7.03 1.60
N GLU A 11 -1.65 -5.85 2.14
CA GLU A 11 -1.58 -4.63 1.35
C GLU A 11 -0.17 -4.40 0.81
N VAL A 12 0.82 -4.54 1.65
CA VAL A 12 2.20 -4.34 1.23
C VAL A 12 2.58 -5.38 0.17
N GLU A 13 2.17 -6.61 0.35
CA GLU A 13 2.48 -7.66 -0.58
C GLU A 13 1.86 -7.38 -1.96
N ILE A 14 0.59 -6.98 -1.97
CA ILE A 14 -0.09 -6.67 -3.22
C ILE A 14 0.59 -5.51 -3.93
N ILE A 15 0.91 -4.47 -3.18
CA ILE A 15 1.54 -3.29 -3.75
C ILE A 15 2.92 -3.63 -4.30
N ASN A 16 3.68 -4.44 -3.59
CA ASN A 16 5.00 -4.82 -4.06
C ASN A 16 4.93 -5.68 -5.32
N ASN A 17 3.92 -6.51 -5.43
CA ASN A 17 3.76 -7.36 -6.60
C ASN A 17 3.31 -6.59 -7.83
N LEU A 18 2.39 -5.66 -7.65
CA LEU A 18 1.83 -4.90 -8.75
C LEU A 18 2.57 -3.61 -9.05
N HIS A 19 3.33 -3.12 -8.08
CA HIS A 19 4.08 -1.88 -8.15
C HIS A 19 3.21 -0.63 -8.12
N PHE A 20 1.98 -0.71 -8.53
CA PHE A 20 1.05 0.41 -8.47
C PHE A 20 -0.36 -0.14 -8.38
N ILE A 21 -1.18 0.46 -7.53
CA ILE A 21 -2.59 0.10 -7.46
C ILE A 21 -3.34 1.32 -6.94
N THR A 22 -4.58 1.48 -7.39
CA THR A 22 -5.39 2.59 -6.89
C THR A 22 -6.00 2.21 -5.55
N ILE A 23 -6.41 3.22 -4.79
CA ILE A 23 -7.09 2.99 -3.53
C ILE A 23 -8.35 2.16 -3.76
N LYS A 24 -9.09 2.50 -4.80
CA LYS A 24 -10.32 1.80 -5.09
C LYS A 24 -10.08 0.32 -5.38
N ASP A 25 -9.07 0.04 -6.18
CA ASP A 25 -8.77 -1.34 -6.52
C ASP A 25 -8.28 -2.11 -5.31
N LEU A 26 -7.45 -1.51 -4.49
CA LEU A 26 -6.94 -2.18 -3.32
C LEU A 26 -8.08 -2.47 -2.34
N ALA A 27 -9.00 -1.55 -2.17
CA ALA A 27 -10.15 -1.77 -1.32
C ALA A 27 -11.00 -2.93 -1.83
N SER A 28 -11.14 -3.01 -3.13
CA SER A 28 -11.92 -4.07 -3.75
C SER A 28 -11.27 -5.43 -3.53
N VAL A 29 -9.98 -5.50 -3.73
CA VAL A 29 -9.25 -6.74 -3.56
C VAL A 29 -9.34 -7.23 -2.12
N LEU A 30 -9.26 -6.31 -1.18
CA LEU A 30 -9.29 -6.66 0.23
C LEU A 30 -10.69 -6.74 0.81
N ALA A 31 -11.69 -6.33 0.05
CA ALA A 31 -13.09 -6.33 0.49
C ALA A 31 -13.28 -5.44 1.71
N VAL A 32 -12.67 -4.27 1.68
CA VAL A 32 -12.83 -3.29 2.74
C VAL A 32 -13.17 -1.94 2.11
N SER A 33 -13.51 -0.96 2.93
CA SER A 33 -13.85 0.35 2.41
C SER A 33 -12.61 1.10 1.98
N GLU A 34 -12.80 2.08 1.10
CA GLU A 34 -11.69 2.92 0.68
C GLU A 34 -11.12 3.71 1.84
N MET A 35 -11.98 4.10 2.78
CA MET A 35 -11.50 4.83 3.94
C MET A 35 -10.53 3.97 4.76
N THR A 36 -10.83 2.69 4.90
CA THR A 36 -9.96 1.78 5.61
C THR A 36 -8.61 1.69 4.89
N VAL A 37 -8.64 1.59 3.57
CA VAL A 37 -7.41 1.51 2.80
C VAL A 37 -6.60 2.79 2.94
N ARG A 38 -7.27 3.94 2.88
CA ARG A 38 -6.56 5.20 3.02
C ARG A 38 -5.87 5.32 4.35
N ARG A 39 -6.55 4.88 5.40
CA ARG A 39 -5.97 4.91 6.74
C ARG A 39 -4.79 3.97 6.84
N ASP A 40 -4.95 2.76 6.31
CA ASP A 40 -3.86 1.79 6.34
C ASP A 40 -2.67 2.28 5.54
N CYS A 41 -2.92 2.85 4.37
CA CYS A 41 -1.84 3.31 3.52
C CYS A 41 -1.10 4.49 4.15
N ALA A 42 -1.80 5.37 4.85
CA ALA A 42 -1.12 6.45 5.56
C ALA A 42 -0.17 5.87 6.61
N PHE A 43 -0.63 4.86 7.33
CA PHE A 43 0.19 4.20 8.34
C PHE A 43 1.42 3.54 7.70
N LEU A 44 1.20 2.81 6.62
CA LEU A 44 2.29 2.12 5.94
C LEU A 44 3.28 3.08 5.30
N THR A 45 2.78 4.20 4.81
CA THR A 45 3.65 5.23 4.23
C THR A 45 4.54 5.83 5.32
N ASN A 46 3.98 6.06 6.50
CA ASN A 46 4.77 6.57 7.61
C ASN A 46 5.86 5.59 8.03
N LEU A 47 5.61 4.30 7.87
CA LEU A 47 6.62 3.30 8.18
C LEU A 47 7.65 3.15 7.07
N GLY A 48 7.44 3.81 5.94
CA GLY A 48 8.37 3.72 4.83
C GLY A 48 8.27 2.46 4.01
N LEU A 49 7.13 1.81 4.03
CA LEU A 49 6.94 0.56 3.31
C LEU A 49 6.34 0.75 1.93
N ILE A 50 5.61 1.83 1.73
CA ILE A 50 4.98 2.13 0.46
C ILE A 50 5.01 3.63 0.27
N LYS A 51 4.58 4.08 -0.90
CA LYS A 51 4.56 5.49 -1.22
C LYS A 51 3.24 5.85 -1.84
N GLN A 52 2.62 6.92 -1.37
CA GLN A 52 1.39 7.41 -1.97
C GLN A 52 1.73 8.37 -3.08
N VAL A 53 1.05 8.23 -4.21
CA VAL A 53 1.24 9.13 -5.34
C VAL A 53 -0.13 9.57 -5.80
N TYR A 54 -0.15 10.49 -6.73
CA TYR A 54 -1.41 10.96 -7.26
C TYR A 54 -2.13 9.79 -7.92
N GLY A 55 -3.31 9.51 -7.48
CA GLY A 55 -4.13 8.47 -8.06
C GLY A 55 -3.94 7.09 -7.46
N GLY A 56 -2.99 6.89 -6.58
CA GLY A 56 -2.83 5.56 -6.01
C GLY A 56 -1.61 5.39 -5.13
N ILE A 57 -1.13 4.16 -5.06
CA ILE A 57 -0.04 3.80 -4.18
C ILE A 57 0.98 3.01 -4.98
N THR A 58 2.24 3.24 -4.71
CA THR A 58 3.29 2.50 -5.38
C THR A 58 4.19 1.82 -4.36
N SER A 59 4.89 0.82 -4.84
CA SER A 59 5.92 0.18 -4.07
C SER A 59 7.15 1.07 -4.04
N LEU A 60 7.82 1.13 -2.91
CA LEU A 60 9.07 1.85 -2.85
C LEU A 60 10.12 1.21 -3.73
N ALA A 61 10.10 -0.10 -3.79
CA ALA A 61 11.09 -0.79 -4.58
C ALA A 61 10.98 -0.47 -6.05
N SER A 62 9.76 -0.27 -6.52
CA SER A 62 9.60 -0.01 -7.95
C SER A 62 10.14 1.32 -8.36
N GLY A 63 10.32 2.22 -7.45
CA GLY A 63 10.86 3.51 -7.79
C GLY A 63 12.35 3.55 -7.76
N LYS A 64 13.05 2.46 -7.40
CA LYS A 64 14.40 2.48 -7.35
C LYS A 64 14.99 2.30 -8.61
N ALA A 65 15.80 3.10 -9.03
CA ALA A 65 16.50 2.90 -10.27
C ALA A 65 17.42 1.79 -10.08
N PRO A 66 17.61 1.06 -11.05
CA PRO A 66 18.47 0.01 -10.99
C PRO A 66 19.74 0.58 -10.96
N ASN A 67 20.25 0.99 -10.76
CA ASN A 67 21.44 1.42 -10.82
C ASN A 67 22.29 0.66 -10.91
#